data_f4ccb2e9cc8a71672842c3d6a878885e
#
_entry.id   f4ccb2e9cc8a71672842c3d6a878885e
#
_cell.length_a   1.000
_cell.length_b   1.000
_cell.length_c   1.000
_cell.angle_alpha   90.00
_cell.angle_beta   90.00
_cell.angle_gamma   90.00
#
_symmetry.space_group_name_H-M   'P 1'
#
loop_
_entity.id
_entity.type
_entity.pdbx_description
1 polymer ?
#
loop_
_entity_poly.entity_id
_entity_poly.type
_entity_poly.pdbx_seq_one_letter_code
_entity_poly.pdbx_strand_id
1 'polypeptide(L)'
;MARRAISLIDIDAYYSDSHVLQRVSFTAGEARVLGLIGRNGAGKSTCMSVAVGLLPPRAGAVEVFDVPVTRLPPESIAAHGVALVPQGRRIFRSLTVRENLAVAARASTLGATHWTVDSVFAAFPRLKERERQLASQLSGGEQQMLAIGRALVANPRVLLMDEPSEGLAPQIVADVARTIARLKGEGLSIVLVEQNLRLALELADDIAILNSGRVVFLGTTDELKGNDAIIARHLGVY
;
A
#
# COMPACT_ATOMS: atom_id res chain seq x y z
N MET A 1 10.30 -21.72 -2.24
CA MET A 1 9.20 -20.76 -2.50
C MET A 1 9.41 -19.53 -1.64
N ALA A 2 9.25 -18.33 -2.18
CA ALA A 2 9.31 -17.12 -1.37
C ALA A 2 8.19 -17.17 -0.29
N ARG A 3 8.50 -16.72 0.93
CA ARG A 3 7.53 -16.66 2.02
C ARG A 3 6.44 -15.65 1.68
N ARG A 4 5.19 -15.95 2.02
CA ARG A 4 4.04 -15.07 1.78
C ARG A 4 3.97 -14.00 2.86
N ALA A 5 3.88 -12.73 2.45
CA ALA A 5 3.74 -11.62 3.39
C ALA A 5 2.27 -11.30 3.67
N ILE A 6 1.47 -11.17 2.61
CA ILE A 6 0.01 -11.02 2.72
C ILE A 6 -0.67 -11.71 1.56
N SER A 7 -1.78 -12.41 1.84
CA SER A 7 -2.59 -13.10 0.84
C SER A 7 -4.06 -12.74 1.01
N LEU A 8 -4.72 -12.44 -0.10
CA LEU A 8 -6.16 -12.45 -0.24
C LEU A 8 -6.52 -13.73 -1.01
N ILE A 9 -7.45 -14.53 -0.49
CA ILE A 9 -7.79 -15.85 -1.00
C ILE A 9 -9.29 -15.93 -1.21
N ASP A 10 -9.73 -16.02 -2.48
CA ASP A 10 -11.13 -16.13 -2.91
C ASP A 10 -12.07 -15.11 -2.25
N ILE A 11 -11.63 -13.86 -2.17
CA ILE A 11 -12.36 -12.77 -1.51
C ILE A 11 -13.60 -12.37 -2.29
N ASP A 12 -14.75 -12.49 -1.65
CA ASP A 12 -16.00 -11.84 -2.03
C ASP A 12 -16.31 -10.69 -1.07
N ALA A 13 -16.42 -9.47 -1.61
CA ALA A 13 -16.70 -8.28 -0.80
C ALA A 13 -17.79 -7.40 -1.42
N TYR A 14 -18.58 -6.78 -0.54
CA TYR A 14 -19.79 -6.03 -0.91
C TYR A 14 -19.81 -4.69 -0.19
N TYR A 15 -20.34 -3.67 -0.85
CA TYR A 15 -20.87 -2.47 -0.22
C TYR A 15 -22.40 -2.53 -0.34
N SER A 16 -23.08 -2.73 0.77
CA SER A 16 -24.52 -3.04 0.79
C SER A 16 -24.79 -4.25 -0.12
N ASP A 17 -25.57 -4.09 -1.20
CA ASP A 17 -25.88 -5.14 -2.17
C ASP A 17 -24.95 -5.19 -3.38
N SER A 18 -24.04 -4.23 -3.50
CA SER A 18 -23.10 -4.16 -4.61
C SER A 18 -21.95 -5.14 -4.42
N HIS A 19 -21.85 -6.16 -5.27
CA HIS A 19 -20.76 -7.15 -5.29
C HIS A 19 -19.53 -6.55 -5.98
N VAL A 20 -18.58 -6.03 -5.19
CA VAL A 20 -17.42 -5.29 -5.70
C VAL A 20 -16.22 -6.18 -5.95
N LEU A 21 -15.94 -7.15 -5.07
CA LEU A 21 -14.87 -8.13 -5.28
C LEU A 21 -15.48 -9.51 -5.45
N GLN A 22 -15.07 -10.24 -6.50
CA GLN A 22 -15.62 -11.50 -6.94
C GLN A 22 -14.52 -12.55 -7.00
N ARG A 23 -14.36 -13.34 -5.93
CA ARG A 23 -13.34 -14.37 -5.76
C ARG A 23 -11.93 -13.87 -6.06
N VAL A 24 -11.60 -12.70 -5.52
CA VAL A 24 -10.27 -12.08 -5.72
C VAL A 24 -9.23 -12.87 -4.94
N SER A 25 -8.18 -13.31 -5.65
CA SER A 25 -7.02 -13.98 -5.04
C SER A 25 -5.73 -13.38 -5.57
N PHE A 26 -4.83 -12.99 -4.66
CA PHE A 26 -3.45 -12.63 -4.94
C PHE A 26 -2.59 -12.75 -3.68
N THR A 27 -1.28 -12.84 -3.87
CA THR A 27 -0.31 -12.93 -2.77
C THR A 27 0.86 -12.00 -3.04
N ALA A 28 1.23 -11.18 -2.06
CA ALA A 28 2.51 -10.46 -2.06
C ALA A 28 3.56 -11.28 -1.31
N GLY A 29 4.72 -11.45 -1.91
CA GLY A 29 5.88 -12.13 -1.30
C GLY A 29 6.57 -11.27 -0.24
N GLU A 30 7.31 -11.91 0.67
CA GLU A 30 8.14 -11.22 1.67
C GLU A 30 9.28 -10.44 0.96
N ALA A 31 9.51 -9.18 1.38
CA ALA A 31 10.49 -8.25 0.81
C ALA A 31 10.31 -8.02 -0.71
N ARG A 32 9.09 -8.11 -1.21
CA ARG A 32 8.73 -7.87 -2.61
C ARG A 32 7.67 -6.79 -2.73
N VAL A 33 7.57 -6.20 -3.90
CA VAL A 33 6.51 -5.28 -4.28
C VAL A 33 5.53 -6.00 -5.20
N LEU A 34 4.28 -6.13 -4.78
CA LEU A 34 3.16 -6.52 -5.64
C LEU A 34 2.46 -5.25 -6.13
N GLY A 35 2.46 -5.00 -7.44
CA GLY A 35 1.64 -3.97 -8.07
C GLY A 35 0.21 -4.47 -8.29
N LEU A 36 -0.77 -3.82 -7.67
CA LEU A 36 -2.19 -4.06 -7.94
C LEU A 36 -2.70 -2.96 -8.87
N ILE A 37 -2.83 -3.26 -10.15
CA ILE A 37 -3.21 -2.30 -11.19
C ILE A 37 -4.61 -2.59 -11.75
N GLY A 38 -5.25 -1.56 -12.29
CA GLY A 38 -6.59 -1.66 -12.87
C GLY A 38 -7.23 -0.30 -13.03
N ARG A 39 -8.29 -0.24 -13.82
CA ARG A 39 -9.04 1.00 -14.06
C ARG A 39 -9.74 1.50 -12.79
N ASN A 40 -10.19 2.77 -12.82
CA ASN A 40 -11.02 3.32 -11.75
C ASN A 40 -12.29 2.48 -11.56
N GLY A 41 -12.67 2.22 -10.32
CA GLY A 41 -13.82 1.37 -9.99
C GLY A 41 -13.57 -0.13 -10.13
N ALA A 42 -12.36 -0.60 -10.47
CA ALA A 42 -12.06 -2.01 -10.58
C ALA A 42 -12.09 -2.78 -9.23
N GLY A 43 -12.06 -2.07 -8.09
CA GLY A 43 -12.09 -2.67 -6.76
C GLY A 43 -10.75 -2.62 -6.00
N LYS A 44 -9.73 -1.91 -6.50
CA LYS A 44 -8.38 -1.85 -5.90
C LYS A 44 -8.39 -1.39 -4.44
N SER A 45 -8.99 -0.22 -4.14
CA SER A 45 -9.10 0.31 -2.77
C SER A 45 -9.98 -0.55 -1.87
N THR A 46 -10.92 -1.31 -2.47
CA THR A 46 -11.72 -2.32 -1.75
C THR A 46 -10.84 -3.49 -1.30
N CYS A 47 -9.90 -3.96 -2.14
CA CYS A 47 -8.90 -4.95 -1.72
C CYS A 47 -8.08 -4.44 -0.53
N MET A 48 -7.64 -3.17 -0.55
CA MET A 48 -6.92 -2.56 0.57
C MET A 48 -7.78 -2.51 1.83
N SER A 49 -9.05 -2.12 1.70
CA SER A 49 -9.99 -2.06 2.83
C SER A 49 -10.24 -3.44 3.46
N VAL A 50 -10.34 -4.48 2.63
CA VAL A 50 -10.44 -5.87 3.11
C VAL A 50 -9.15 -6.31 3.79
N ALA A 51 -8.00 -6.03 3.20
CA ALA A 51 -6.69 -6.43 3.71
C ALA A 51 -6.39 -5.87 5.11
N VAL A 52 -6.91 -4.67 5.44
CA VAL A 52 -6.72 -4.04 6.76
C VAL A 52 -7.95 -4.17 7.69
N GLY A 53 -8.95 -4.95 7.32
CA GLY A 53 -10.13 -5.21 8.17
C GLY A 53 -11.14 -4.07 8.25
N LEU A 54 -11.03 -3.03 7.42
CA LEU A 54 -12.02 -1.94 7.32
C LEU A 54 -13.32 -2.37 6.62
N LEU A 55 -13.23 -3.39 5.78
CA LEU A 55 -14.38 -4.02 5.13
C LEU A 55 -14.27 -5.54 5.32
N PRO A 56 -15.13 -6.17 6.14
CA PRO A 56 -15.13 -7.62 6.29
C PRO A 56 -15.59 -8.29 4.99
N PRO A 57 -14.85 -9.29 4.47
CA PRO A 57 -15.29 -10.04 3.30
C PRO A 57 -16.49 -10.94 3.65
N ARG A 58 -17.39 -11.15 2.69
CA ARG A 58 -18.51 -12.09 2.83
C ARG A 58 -18.02 -13.53 2.75
N ALA A 59 -17.03 -13.80 1.88
CA ALA A 59 -16.37 -15.09 1.72
C ALA A 59 -14.88 -14.90 1.43
N GLY A 60 -14.10 -15.97 1.60
CA GLY A 60 -12.66 -15.97 1.41
C GLY A 60 -11.87 -15.73 2.70
N ALA A 61 -10.56 -15.63 2.57
CA ALA A 61 -9.65 -15.46 3.69
C ALA A 61 -8.58 -14.41 3.41
N VAL A 62 -8.14 -13.72 4.47
CA VAL A 62 -6.95 -12.85 4.48
C VAL A 62 -5.93 -13.46 5.43
N GLU A 63 -4.71 -13.62 4.96
CA GLU A 63 -3.59 -14.14 5.75
C GLU A 63 -2.43 -13.15 5.73
N VAL A 64 -1.77 -12.98 6.88
CA VAL A 64 -0.55 -12.17 7.04
C VAL A 64 0.54 -13.08 7.60
N PHE A 65 1.61 -13.31 6.84
CA PHE A 65 2.67 -14.28 7.14
C PHE A 65 2.12 -15.65 7.55
N ASP A 66 1.19 -16.18 6.73
CA ASP A 66 0.48 -17.45 6.92
C ASP A 66 -0.42 -17.49 8.17
N VAL A 67 -0.64 -16.36 8.86
CA VAL A 67 -1.56 -16.25 10.00
C VAL A 67 -2.91 -15.73 9.48
N PRO A 68 -4.03 -16.45 9.72
CA PRO A 68 -5.36 -15.99 9.33
C PRO A 68 -5.78 -14.74 10.14
N VAL A 69 -6.17 -13.67 9.41
CA VAL A 69 -6.59 -12.40 10.02
C VAL A 69 -7.95 -11.92 9.52
N THR A 70 -8.68 -12.72 8.78
CA THR A 70 -9.88 -12.37 7.99
C THR A 70 -10.95 -11.58 8.75
N ARG A 71 -11.18 -11.92 10.01
CA ARG A 71 -12.24 -11.30 10.84
C ARG A 71 -11.70 -10.55 12.03
N LEU A 72 -10.41 -10.29 12.04
CA LEU A 72 -9.81 -9.47 13.08
C LEU A 72 -10.15 -8.00 12.85
N PRO A 73 -10.33 -7.21 13.89
CA PRO A 73 -10.50 -5.77 13.76
C PRO A 73 -9.20 -5.10 13.28
N PRO A 74 -9.29 -3.90 12.67
CA PRO A 74 -8.13 -3.23 12.04
C PRO A 74 -6.92 -3.07 12.96
N GLU A 75 -7.11 -2.77 14.24
CA GLU A 75 -6.04 -2.62 15.22
C GLU A 75 -5.29 -3.93 15.47
N SER A 76 -5.98 -5.07 15.42
CA SER A 76 -5.37 -6.39 15.53
C SER A 76 -4.57 -6.75 14.28
N ILE A 77 -5.10 -6.45 13.07
CA ILE A 77 -4.37 -6.64 11.82
C ILE A 77 -3.11 -5.76 11.80
N ALA A 78 -3.22 -4.51 12.26
CA ALA A 78 -2.06 -3.62 12.41
C ALA A 78 -1.02 -4.20 13.38
N ALA A 79 -1.44 -4.88 14.46
CA ALA A 79 -0.53 -5.55 15.40
C ALA A 79 0.20 -6.75 14.76
N HIS A 80 -0.35 -7.35 13.67
CA HIS A 80 0.34 -8.35 12.85
C HIS A 80 1.34 -7.72 11.85
N GLY A 81 1.57 -6.41 11.94
CA GLY A 81 2.57 -5.70 11.16
C GLY A 81 2.06 -5.21 9.80
N VAL A 82 0.78 -4.94 9.65
CA VAL A 82 0.21 -4.33 8.43
C VAL A 82 -0.04 -2.86 8.66
N ALA A 83 0.43 -2.00 7.74
CA ALA A 83 0.08 -0.58 7.74
C ALA A 83 -0.45 -0.14 6.36
N LEU A 84 -1.32 0.86 6.35
CA LEU A 84 -1.93 1.42 5.15
C LEU A 84 -1.55 2.90 4.99
N VAL A 85 -1.07 3.26 3.81
CA VAL A 85 -1.04 4.63 3.29
C VAL A 85 -2.27 4.79 2.39
N PRO A 86 -3.35 5.42 2.87
CA PRO A 86 -4.59 5.51 2.12
C PRO A 86 -4.51 6.58 1.02
N GLN A 87 -5.35 6.44 -0.01
CA GLN A 87 -5.58 7.46 -1.03
C GLN A 87 -5.97 8.81 -0.39
N GLY A 88 -5.48 9.92 -0.96
CA GLY A 88 -5.75 11.26 -0.47
C GLY A 88 -4.97 11.65 0.79
N ARG A 89 -3.88 10.92 1.12
CA ARG A 89 -2.89 11.22 2.17
C ARG A 89 -3.43 11.11 3.60
N ARG A 90 -4.66 11.57 3.87
CA ARG A 90 -5.41 11.53 5.16
C ARG A 90 -4.55 11.88 6.38
N ILE A 91 -3.74 12.95 6.27
CA ILE A 91 -2.97 13.50 7.39
C ILE A 91 -3.86 14.27 8.36
N PHE A 92 -3.44 14.39 9.62
CA PHE A 92 -4.10 15.25 10.62
C PHE A 92 -3.65 16.69 10.40
N ARG A 93 -4.45 17.46 9.66
CA ARG A 93 -4.11 18.81 9.18
C ARG A 93 -3.88 19.83 10.31
N SER A 94 -4.52 19.65 11.45
CA SER A 94 -4.43 20.50 12.65
C SER A 94 -3.24 20.15 13.56
N LEU A 95 -2.57 19.04 13.31
CA LEU A 95 -1.37 18.61 14.02
C LEU A 95 -0.12 19.06 13.25
N THR A 96 0.97 19.29 14.00
CA THR A 96 2.29 19.48 13.41
C THR A 96 2.79 18.21 12.73
N VAL A 97 3.85 18.32 11.94
CA VAL A 97 4.52 17.18 11.31
C VAL A 97 4.97 16.17 12.38
N ARG A 98 5.63 16.64 13.45
CA ARG A 98 6.09 15.77 14.55
C ARG A 98 4.91 15.08 15.26
N GLU A 99 3.83 15.79 15.55
CA GLU A 99 2.66 15.23 16.19
C GLU A 99 1.95 14.19 15.32
N ASN A 100 1.87 14.41 14.00
CA ASN A 100 1.35 13.42 13.04
C ASN A 100 2.12 12.10 13.10
N LEU A 101 3.46 12.16 13.26
CA LEU A 101 4.27 10.95 13.41
C LEU A 101 4.11 10.35 14.81
N ALA A 102 4.15 11.17 15.85
CA ALA A 102 4.11 10.72 17.25
C ALA A 102 2.82 9.97 17.59
N VAL A 103 1.66 10.45 17.10
CA VAL A 103 0.34 9.82 17.35
C VAL A 103 0.22 8.41 16.77
N ALA A 104 0.98 8.11 15.72
CA ALA A 104 0.98 6.81 15.05
C ALA A 104 2.14 5.89 15.50
N ALA A 105 3.10 6.43 16.27
CA ALA A 105 4.28 5.68 16.69
C ALA A 105 3.90 4.52 17.61
N ARG A 106 4.38 3.32 17.26
CA ARG A 106 4.21 2.09 18.06
C ARG A 106 5.54 1.36 18.15
N ALA A 107 5.78 0.73 19.29
CA ALA A 107 6.85 -0.25 19.38
C ALA A 107 6.53 -1.45 18.48
N SER A 108 7.55 -2.04 17.85
CA SER A 108 7.37 -3.26 17.11
C SER A 108 6.92 -4.38 18.04
N THR A 109 5.84 -5.07 17.70
CA THR A 109 5.38 -6.27 18.42
C THR A 109 6.09 -7.55 17.95
N LEU A 110 6.86 -7.46 16.85
CA LEU A 110 7.42 -8.61 16.12
C LEU A 110 8.95 -8.59 16.03
N GLY A 111 9.61 -7.77 16.86
CA GLY A 111 11.07 -7.65 16.87
C GLY A 111 11.56 -6.27 17.31
N ALA A 112 12.79 -5.91 16.96
CA ALA A 112 13.34 -4.60 17.26
C ALA A 112 12.56 -3.49 16.56
N THR A 113 12.27 -2.39 17.29
CA THR A 113 11.69 -1.18 16.70
C THR A 113 12.70 -0.58 15.74
N HIS A 114 12.36 -0.57 14.45
CA HIS A 114 13.21 -0.03 13.38
C HIS A 114 12.86 1.42 13.08
N TRP A 115 11.56 1.73 12.99
CA TRP A 115 11.06 3.05 12.66
C TRP A 115 10.66 3.82 13.92
N THR A 116 11.40 4.88 14.21
CA THR A 116 11.09 5.90 15.23
C THR A 116 10.77 7.22 14.51
N VAL A 117 10.24 8.20 15.23
CA VAL A 117 10.04 9.55 14.68
C VAL A 117 11.37 10.12 14.16
N ASP A 118 12.47 9.90 14.86
CA ASP A 118 13.78 10.42 14.45
C ASP A 118 14.35 9.67 13.24
N SER A 119 14.14 8.33 13.13
CA SER A 119 14.57 7.60 11.93
C SER A 119 13.72 7.99 10.70
N VAL A 120 12.44 8.31 10.87
CA VAL A 120 11.61 8.88 9.79
C VAL A 120 12.12 10.25 9.38
N PHE A 121 12.51 11.11 10.33
CA PHE A 121 13.12 12.40 9.97
C PHE A 121 14.47 12.25 9.27
N ALA A 122 15.28 11.27 9.65
CA ALA A 122 16.51 10.96 8.92
C ALA A 122 16.22 10.48 7.49
N ALA A 123 15.16 9.71 7.31
CA ALA A 123 14.72 9.22 6.01
C ALA A 123 14.07 10.29 5.12
N PHE A 124 13.43 11.29 5.74
CA PHE A 124 12.73 12.41 5.08
C PHE A 124 13.21 13.78 5.64
N PRO A 125 14.40 14.27 5.25
CA PRO A 125 14.98 15.51 5.82
C PRO A 125 14.08 16.73 5.70
N ARG A 126 13.32 16.85 4.59
CA ARG A 126 12.37 17.95 4.40
C ARG A 126 11.24 17.96 5.43
N LEU A 127 10.81 16.80 5.94
CA LEU A 127 9.85 16.73 7.05
C LEU A 127 10.51 17.20 8.36
N LYS A 128 11.79 16.90 8.56
CA LYS A 128 12.56 17.37 9.72
C LYS A 128 12.67 18.89 9.77
N GLU A 129 12.99 19.52 8.63
CA GLU A 129 13.05 20.98 8.51
C GLU A 129 11.73 21.66 8.90
N ARG A 130 10.61 20.95 8.73
CA ARG A 130 9.24 21.43 8.96
C ARG A 130 8.57 20.80 10.18
N GLU A 131 9.32 20.15 11.06
CA GLU A 131 8.77 19.31 12.13
C GLU A 131 7.74 20.02 13.04
N ARG A 132 7.88 21.34 13.20
CA ARG A 132 6.98 22.18 14.02
C ARG A 132 5.87 22.86 13.24
N GLN A 133 5.86 22.76 11.91
CA GLN A 133 4.81 23.34 11.07
C GLN A 133 3.55 22.48 11.12
N LEU A 134 2.39 23.10 11.00
CA LEU A 134 1.13 22.37 10.83
C LEU A 134 1.14 21.60 9.51
N ALA A 135 0.61 20.38 9.51
CA ALA A 135 0.57 19.55 8.33
C ALA A 135 -0.29 20.15 7.19
N SER A 136 -1.23 21.04 7.53
CA SER A 136 -2.00 21.82 6.55
C SER A 136 -1.15 22.79 5.72
N GLN A 137 0.03 23.19 6.19
CA GLN A 137 0.93 24.13 5.53
C GLN A 137 1.94 23.46 4.58
N LEU A 138 1.96 22.13 4.57
CA LEU A 138 2.85 21.35 3.72
C LEU A 138 2.37 21.34 2.27
N SER A 139 3.31 21.29 1.33
CA SER A 139 3.02 20.96 -0.07
C SER A 139 2.44 19.56 -0.23
N GLY A 140 1.80 19.29 -1.37
CA GLY A 140 1.21 17.97 -1.63
C GLY A 140 2.21 16.81 -1.54
N GLY A 141 3.45 17.03 -1.99
CA GLY A 141 4.52 16.03 -1.88
C GLY A 141 4.98 15.81 -0.44
N GLU A 142 5.14 16.88 0.35
CA GLU A 142 5.49 16.77 1.77
C GLU A 142 4.39 16.08 2.57
N GLN A 143 3.11 16.36 2.26
CA GLN A 143 1.97 15.66 2.86
C GLN A 143 2.00 14.15 2.54
N GLN A 144 2.38 13.78 1.30
CA GLN A 144 2.53 12.39 0.91
C GLN A 144 3.66 11.70 1.67
N MET A 145 4.83 12.36 1.78
CA MET A 145 5.95 11.84 2.58
C MET A 145 5.57 11.72 4.06
N LEU A 146 4.79 12.67 4.60
CA LEU A 146 4.28 12.57 5.96
C LEU A 146 3.32 11.39 6.15
N ALA A 147 2.43 11.12 5.18
CA ALA A 147 1.53 9.97 5.22
C ALA A 147 2.31 8.65 5.20
N ILE A 148 3.36 8.53 4.37
CA ILE A 148 4.26 7.38 4.34
C ILE A 148 5.01 7.27 5.69
N GLY A 149 5.61 8.35 6.17
CA GLY A 149 6.33 8.37 7.45
C GLY A 149 5.44 7.96 8.62
N ARG A 150 4.17 8.38 8.62
CA ARG A 150 3.18 7.99 9.63
C ARG A 150 2.86 6.49 9.60
N ALA A 151 2.82 5.87 8.43
CA ALA A 151 2.67 4.43 8.31
C ALA A 151 3.93 3.69 8.79
N LEU A 152 5.12 4.22 8.52
CA LEU A 152 6.40 3.61 8.91
C LEU A 152 6.61 3.60 10.44
N VAL A 153 6.27 4.68 11.16
CA VAL A 153 6.42 4.72 12.63
C VAL A 153 5.54 3.70 13.38
N ALA A 154 4.59 3.06 12.69
CA ALA A 154 3.86 1.91 13.20
C ALA A 154 4.67 0.60 13.12
N ASN A 155 5.89 0.64 12.60
CA ASN A 155 6.80 -0.49 12.42
C ASN A 155 6.19 -1.68 11.64
N PRO A 156 5.68 -1.46 10.41
CA PRO A 156 5.04 -2.50 9.63
C PRO A 156 6.07 -3.49 9.05
N ARG A 157 5.61 -4.70 8.77
CA ARG A 157 6.27 -5.70 7.92
C ARG A 157 5.67 -5.72 6.52
N VAL A 158 4.40 -5.30 6.41
CA VAL A 158 3.66 -5.14 5.15
C VAL A 158 3.12 -3.72 5.08
N LEU A 159 3.47 -3.01 4.02
CA LEU A 159 2.98 -1.67 3.72
C LEU A 159 2.04 -1.70 2.52
N LEU A 160 0.80 -1.34 2.73
CA LEU A 160 -0.19 -1.18 1.68
C LEU A 160 -0.22 0.30 1.29
N MET A 161 -0.09 0.61 0.00
CA MET A 161 -0.09 1.99 -0.52
C MET A 161 -1.17 2.13 -1.59
N ASP A 162 -2.15 2.98 -1.33
CA ASP A 162 -3.28 3.19 -2.24
C ASP A 162 -3.09 4.49 -3.02
N GLU A 163 -2.69 4.36 -4.29
CA GLU A 163 -2.44 5.43 -5.27
C GLU A 163 -1.52 6.55 -4.74
N PRO A 164 -0.31 6.19 -4.23
CA PRO A 164 0.56 7.16 -3.58
C PRO A 164 1.10 8.25 -4.51
N SER A 165 1.02 8.08 -5.84
CA SER A 165 1.47 9.06 -6.84
C SER A 165 0.36 10.01 -7.30
N GLU A 166 -0.91 9.79 -6.91
CA GLU A 166 -2.05 10.54 -7.43
C GLU A 166 -1.95 12.05 -7.13
N GLY A 167 -2.18 12.86 -8.17
CA GLY A 167 -2.20 14.32 -8.06
C GLY A 167 -0.87 14.96 -7.64
N LEU A 168 0.24 14.25 -7.85
CA LEU A 168 1.59 14.76 -7.58
C LEU A 168 2.29 15.20 -8.87
N ALA A 169 3.14 16.23 -8.74
CA ALA A 169 4.03 16.64 -9.83
C ALA A 169 5.04 15.51 -10.16
N PRO A 170 5.49 15.38 -11.44
CA PRO A 170 6.38 14.29 -11.86
C PRO A 170 7.64 14.13 -11.01
N GLN A 171 8.22 15.23 -10.55
CA GLN A 171 9.40 15.21 -9.69
C GLN A 171 9.11 14.54 -8.33
N ILE A 172 7.93 14.80 -7.76
CA ILE A 172 7.50 14.20 -6.49
C ILE A 172 7.15 12.71 -6.68
N VAL A 173 6.57 12.35 -7.83
CA VAL A 173 6.34 10.92 -8.18
C VAL A 173 7.66 10.16 -8.18
N ALA A 174 8.74 10.75 -8.74
CA ALA A 174 10.07 10.14 -8.69
C ALA A 174 10.62 10.02 -7.26
N ASP A 175 10.33 10.99 -6.36
CA ASP A 175 10.70 10.90 -4.94
C ASP A 175 9.95 9.77 -4.22
N VAL A 176 8.65 9.60 -4.51
CA VAL A 176 7.84 8.48 -4.01
C VAL A 176 8.40 7.15 -4.52
N ALA A 177 8.74 7.06 -5.82
CA ALA A 177 9.33 5.87 -6.41
C ALA A 177 10.64 5.47 -5.72
N ARG A 178 11.56 6.43 -5.53
CA ARG A 178 12.82 6.19 -4.80
C ARG A 178 12.58 5.74 -3.36
N THR A 179 11.57 6.30 -2.71
CA THR A 179 11.21 5.91 -1.35
C THR A 179 10.73 4.46 -1.31
N ILE A 180 9.83 4.05 -2.20
CA ILE A 180 9.32 2.68 -2.29
C ILE A 180 10.47 1.69 -2.57
N ALA A 181 11.34 2.01 -3.54
CA ALA A 181 12.50 1.17 -3.88
C ALA A 181 13.45 0.99 -2.68
N ARG A 182 13.71 2.07 -1.92
CA ARG A 182 14.51 2.01 -0.68
C ARG A 182 13.85 1.13 0.37
N LEU A 183 12.57 1.33 0.67
CA LEU A 183 11.82 0.55 1.68
C LEU A 183 11.80 -0.94 1.35
N LYS A 184 11.63 -1.29 0.07
CA LYS A 184 11.80 -2.67 -0.42
C LYS A 184 13.21 -3.19 -0.13
N GLY A 185 14.25 -2.40 -0.44
CA GLY A 185 15.64 -2.75 -0.18
C GLY A 185 15.96 -2.96 1.31
N GLU A 186 15.20 -2.33 2.22
CA GLU A 186 15.25 -2.52 3.66
C GLU A 186 14.42 -3.74 4.15
N GLY A 187 13.85 -4.51 3.23
CA GLY A 187 13.13 -5.76 3.51
C GLY A 187 11.63 -5.60 3.75
N LEU A 188 11.04 -4.42 3.48
CA LEU A 188 9.61 -4.20 3.62
C LEU A 188 8.84 -4.86 2.46
N SER A 189 7.80 -5.61 2.79
CA SER A 189 6.87 -6.14 1.80
C SER A 189 5.84 -5.08 1.44
N ILE A 190 5.56 -4.86 0.16
CA ILE A 190 4.71 -3.74 -0.26
C ILE A 190 3.62 -4.25 -1.21
N VAL A 191 2.37 -3.82 -0.99
CA VAL A 191 1.31 -3.88 -2.00
C VAL A 191 1.06 -2.46 -2.48
N LEU A 192 1.38 -2.21 -3.74
CA LEU A 192 1.28 -0.91 -4.38
C LEU A 192 0.08 -0.89 -5.32
N VAL A 193 -0.98 -0.19 -4.93
CA VAL A 193 -2.09 0.13 -5.84
C VAL A 193 -1.73 1.33 -6.66
N GLU A 194 -1.77 1.20 -7.98
CA GLU A 194 -1.45 2.30 -8.91
C GLU A 194 -2.33 2.26 -10.16
N GLN A 195 -2.56 3.46 -10.72
CA GLN A 195 -3.13 3.63 -12.05
C GLN A 195 -2.05 3.88 -13.10
N ASN A 196 -0.92 4.44 -12.66
CA ASN A 196 0.23 4.70 -13.52
C ASN A 196 0.97 3.38 -13.79
N LEU A 197 0.64 2.76 -14.93
CA LEU A 197 1.25 1.50 -15.36
C LEU A 197 2.77 1.56 -15.38
N ARG A 198 3.35 2.66 -15.91
CA ARG A 198 4.80 2.82 -15.98
C ARG A 198 5.44 2.76 -14.60
N LEU A 199 4.89 3.48 -13.63
CA LEU A 199 5.39 3.49 -12.26
C LEU A 199 5.25 2.10 -11.60
N ALA A 200 4.11 1.44 -11.81
CA ALA A 200 3.90 0.09 -11.30
C ALA A 200 4.92 -0.91 -11.88
N LEU A 201 5.15 -0.87 -13.20
CA LEU A 201 6.13 -1.74 -13.89
C LEU A 201 7.60 -1.43 -13.53
N GLU A 202 7.89 -0.22 -13.08
CA GLU A 202 9.22 0.18 -12.60
C GLU A 202 9.52 -0.38 -11.20
N LEU A 203 8.52 -0.41 -10.32
CA LEU A 203 8.71 -0.69 -8.91
C LEU A 203 8.36 -2.13 -8.50
N ALA A 204 7.37 -2.73 -9.17
CA ALA A 204 6.85 -4.02 -8.77
C ALA A 204 7.69 -5.20 -9.29
N ASP A 205 7.78 -6.23 -8.48
CA ASP A 205 8.32 -7.54 -8.87
C ASP A 205 7.22 -8.41 -9.50
N ASP A 206 6.03 -8.35 -8.91
CA ASP A 206 4.86 -9.11 -9.34
C ASP A 206 3.71 -8.13 -9.60
N ILE A 207 2.84 -8.47 -10.52
CA ILE A 207 1.67 -7.66 -10.91
C ILE A 207 0.40 -8.49 -10.81
N ALA A 208 -0.63 -7.92 -10.19
CA ALA A 208 -2.00 -8.37 -10.30
C ALA A 208 -2.83 -7.32 -11.05
N ILE A 209 -3.51 -7.70 -12.12
CA ILE A 209 -4.45 -6.81 -12.83
C ILE A 209 -5.85 -7.11 -12.33
N LEU A 210 -6.51 -6.10 -11.78
CA LEU A 210 -7.89 -6.15 -11.34
C LEU A 210 -8.79 -5.48 -12.40
N ASN A 211 -9.84 -6.20 -12.83
CA ASN A 211 -10.85 -5.68 -13.74
C ASN A 211 -12.25 -6.11 -13.26
N SER A 212 -13.13 -5.13 -13.03
CA SER A 212 -14.51 -5.36 -12.58
C SER A 212 -14.63 -6.36 -11.43
N GLY A 213 -13.79 -6.17 -10.40
CA GLY A 213 -13.79 -6.98 -9.19
C GLY A 213 -13.16 -8.37 -9.31
N ARG A 214 -12.45 -8.67 -10.40
CA ARG A 214 -11.78 -9.96 -10.62
C ARG A 214 -10.30 -9.76 -10.97
N VAL A 215 -9.45 -10.66 -10.51
CA VAL A 215 -8.06 -10.74 -10.99
C VAL A 215 -8.07 -11.41 -12.36
N VAL A 216 -7.60 -10.66 -13.37
CA VAL A 216 -7.56 -11.12 -14.77
C VAL A 216 -6.14 -11.46 -15.25
N PHE A 217 -5.13 -11.05 -14.47
CA PHE A 217 -3.74 -11.42 -14.64
C PHE A 217 -3.06 -11.43 -13.27
N LEU A 218 -2.20 -12.41 -13.05
CA LEU A 218 -1.30 -12.49 -11.91
C LEU A 218 -0.01 -13.13 -12.39
N GLY A 219 1.11 -12.42 -12.27
CA GLY A 219 2.42 -12.90 -12.72
C GLY A 219 3.51 -11.90 -12.41
N THR A 220 4.72 -12.17 -12.88
CA THR A 220 5.85 -11.26 -12.75
C THR A 220 5.69 -10.03 -13.64
N THR A 221 6.39 -8.95 -13.29
CA THR A 221 6.44 -7.74 -14.11
C THR A 221 6.98 -8.02 -15.51
N ASP A 222 7.96 -8.94 -15.65
CA ASP A 222 8.54 -9.27 -16.94
C ASP A 222 7.57 -10.08 -17.82
N GLU A 223 6.79 -11.00 -17.23
CA GLU A 223 5.70 -11.70 -17.94
C GLU A 223 4.65 -10.72 -18.48
N LEU A 224 4.29 -9.67 -17.71
CA LEU A 224 3.35 -8.67 -18.18
C LEU A 224 3.95 -7.79 -19.28
N LYS A 225 5.21 -7.35 -19.16
CA LYS A 225 5.91 -6.57 -20.22
C LYS A 225 5.98 -7.30 -21.54
N GLY A 226 6.03 -8.62 -21.52
CA GLY A 226 5.99 -9.47 -22.71
C GLY A 226 4.59 -9.70 -23.29
N ASN A 227 3.54 -9.07 -22.73
CA ASN A 227 2.14 -9.37 -23.10
C ASN A 227 1.30 -8.12 -23.36
N ASP A 228 1.60 -7.43 -24.47
CA ASP A 228 0.89 -6.22 -24.89
C ASP A 228 -0.63 -6.43 -25.05
N ALA A 229 -1.06 -7.65 -25.41
CA ALA A 229 -2.47 -7.98 -25.57
C ALA A 229 -3.25 -7.90 -24.24
N ILE A 230 -2.67 -8.33 -23.14
CA ILE A 230 -3.27 -8.20 -21.80
C ILE A 230 -3.33 -6.73 -21.40
N ILE A 231 -2.25 -5.98 -21.62
CA ILE A 231 -2.17 -4.55 -21.30
C ILE A 231 -3.25 -3.78 -22.06
N ALA A 232 -3.32 -3.93 -23.37
CA ALA A 232 -4.30 -3.25 -24.22
C ALA A 232 -5.75 -3.62 -23.82
N ARG A 233 -6.02 -4.92 -23.59
CA ARG A 233 -7.36 -5.41 -23.28
C ARG A 233 -7.90 -4.92 -21.94
N HIS A 234 -7.07 -4.87 -20.89
CA HIS A 234 -7.52 -4.65 -19.51
C HIS A 234 -7.20 -3.27 -18.96
N LEU A 235 -6.17 -2.60 -19.47
CA LEU A 235 -5.75 -1.28 -18.99
C LEU A 235 -6.06 -0.16 -19.98
N GLY A 236 -6.31 -0.49 -21.27
CA GLY A 236 -6.69 0.49 -22.30
C GLY A 236 -5.56 1.46 -22.65
N VAL A 237 -4.30 1.06 -22.46
CA VAL A 237 -3.10 1.83 -22.81
C VAL A 237 -2.58 1.25 -24.12
N TYR A 238 -2.41 2.11 -25.16
CA TYR A 238 -1.78 1.79 -26.43
C TYR A 238 -0.39 2.42 -26.49
#